data_738e63b76e305c4269adcfbabab91d98
#
_entry.id   738e63b76e305c4269adcfbabab91d98
#
_cell.length_a   1.000
_cell.length_b   1.000
_cell.length_c   1.000
_cell.angle_alpha   90.00
_cell.angle_beta   90.00
_cell.angle_gamma   90.00
#
_symmetry.space_group_name_H-M   'P 1'
#
loop_
_entity.id
_entity.type
_entity.pdbx_description
1 polymer ?
#
loop_
_entity_poly.entity_id
_entity_poly.type
_entity_poly.pdbx_seq_one_letter_code
_entity_poly.pdbx_strand_id
1 'polypeptide(L)'
;HDAVGGVYKKLVIQDDKIIGSVLYGDTTDGAWYFQMLRDNKPIHEIRDHLMFGQDSLGNTGHLGQNSAATMTDEMEVCGCNGVCKGTIVKAIKEKGLFTIDDVKKQTKASSSCGSCTGLVEQILASTLGGGYAPPSTSKAVCGCTDKNHEEVRAIIREKKLLNIPDAMKFMEWRTPNGCATCRPALNYYLLSTWPHEVVDDPQSRFINERVHANIQKDGTYSVIPRMYGGVTSSDQLRKIADVADKYKVPMVKLTGGQRIDLLGVKKEDLTSIWADLDMPSGYAYAKALRTVKTCVGSEFCRFGTQDSTQLGIDIEKAFDHMYGPHKIKFAVSGCPRNCAESGIKDVGIIGVDSGWEIYVGGNGGIKTEVAQFLCKVKNAEEVLEYSGAFIQIYREEARYLDRTVHWITRVGLDYVKQRVLEDATGRRAAYERLLYAVQGAANPWETQIKEKSHQYEDITV
;
A
#
# COMPACT_ATOMS: atom_id res chain seq x y z
N HIS A 1 12.28 14.49 2.55
CA HIS A 1 13.19 13.58 1.85
C HIS A 1 12.86 12.13 2.20
N ASP A 2 12.52 11.35 1.21
CA ASP A 2 12.37 9.89 1.32
C ASP A 2 13.45 9.22 0.45
N ALA A 3 14.53 8.83 1.10
CA ALA A 3 15.67 8.21 0.42
C ALA A 3 15.32 6.82 -0.14
N VAL A 4 14.36 6.12 0.49
CA VAL A 4 13.93 4.77 0.07
C VAL A 4 13.02 4.83 -1.14
N GLY A 5 12.10 5.80 -1.16
CA GLY A 5 11.22 6.06 -2.30
C GLY A 5 11.87 6.86 -3.42
N GLY A 6 13.11 7.33 -3.24
CA GLY A 6 13.79 8.18 -4.22
C GLY A 6 13.11 9.55 -4.41
N VAL A 7 12.43 10.05 -3.36
CA VAL A 7 11.66 11.30 -3.44
C VAL A 7 12.32 12.41 -2.64
N TYR A 8 12.52 13.55 -3.29
CA TYR A 8 12.96 14.78 -2.66
C TYR A 8 12.03 15.93 -3.01
N LYS A 9 11.42 16.56 -2.00
CA LYS A 9 10.59 17.76 -2.15
C LYS A 9 11.17 18.87 -1.26
N LYS A 10 11.43 20.04 -1.84
CA LYS A 10 11.86 21.24 -1.13
C LYS A 10 11.02 22.42 -1.57
N LEU A 11 10.44 23.13 -0.63
CA LEU A 11 9.75 24.39 -0.84
C LEU A 11 10.54 25.51 -0.17
N VAL A 12 10.70 26.63 -0.84
CA VAL A 12 11.27 27.87 -0.29
C VAL A 12 10.11 28.83 -0.05
N ILE A 13 9.96 29.25 1.20
CA ILE A 13 8.85 30.09 1.65
C ILE A 13 9.43 31.38 2.19
N GLN A 14 8.88 32.51 1.77
CA GLN A 14 9.18 33.83 2.28
C GLN A 14 7.87 34.61 2.40
N ASP A 15 7.70 35.35 3.52
CA ASP A 15 6.52 36.17 3.78
C ASP A 15 5.18 35.45 3.53
N ASP A 16 5.10 34.22 4.04
CA ASP A 16 3.93 33.33 3.90
C ASP A 16 3.54 32.98 2.45
N LYS A 17 4.52 32.95 1.53
CA LYS A 17 4.33 32.62 0.12
C LYS A 17 5.42 31.67 -0.36
N ILE A 18 5.08 30.83 -1.34
CA ILE A 18 6.07 30.00 -2.02
C ILE A 18 6.82 30.87 -3.03
N ILE A 19 8.14 30.94 -2.86
CA ILE A 19 9.04 31.65 -3.80
C ILE A 19 9.91 30.73 -4.63
N GLY A 20 9.88 29.41 -4.36
CA GLY A 20 10.59 28.41 -5.12
C GLY A 20 10.25 26.99 -4.68
N SER A 21 10.41 26.04 -5.60
CA SER A 21 10.23 24.63 -5.32
C SER A 21 11.23 23.77 -6.09
N VAL A 22 11.67 22.66 -5.47
CA VAL A 22 12.45 21.61 -6.12
C VAL A 22 11.80 20.29 -5.83
N LEU A 23 11.48 19.53 -6.86
CA LEU A 23 10.85 18.21 -6.79
C LEU A 23 11.70 17.21 -7.58
N TYR A 24 11.97 16.08 -6.98
CA TYR A 24 12.68 14.96 -7.60
C TYR A 24 12.00 13.65 -7.22
N GLY A 25 11.86 12.73 -8.16
CA GLY A 25 11.16 11.44 -7.99
C GLY A 25 9.66 11.61 -8.14
N ASP A 26 8.96 12.08 -7.11
CA ASP A 26 7.54 12.44 -7.18
C ASP A 26 7.38 13.93 -7.48
N THR A 27 6.95 14.24 -8.70
CA THR A 27 6.71 15.59 -9.19
C THR A 27 5.23 15.93 -9.39
N THR A 28 4.32 15.09 -8.88
CA THR A 28 2.87 15.19 -9.10
C THR A 28 2.30 16.56 -8.70
N ASP A 29 2.77 17.12 -7.58
CA ASP A 29 2.31 18.41 -7.08
C ASP A 29 3.01 19.64 -7.75
N GLY A 30 3.89 19.42 -8.71
CA GLY A 30 4.69 20.49 -9.31
C GLY A 30 3.86 21.62 -9.92
N ALA A 31 2.81 21.28 -10.65
CA ALA A 31 1.89 22.25 -11.25
C ALA A 31 1.14 23.08 -10.19
N TRP A 32 0.75 22.44 -9.07
CA TRP A 32 0.07 23.10 -7.97
C TRP A 32 0.98 24.09 -7.23
N TYR A 33 2.22 23.70 -6.90
CA TYR A 33 3.19 24.63 -6.30
C TYR A 33 3.55 25.78 -7.24
N PHE A 34 3.71 25.49 -8.54
CA PHE A 34 3.98 26.52 -9.54
C PHE A 34 2.84 27.53 -9.65
N GLN A 35 1.58 27.05 -9.61
CA GLN A 35 0.43 27.93 -9.64
C GLN A 35 0.39 28.86 -8.40
N MET A 36 0.65 28.33 -7.20
CA MET A 36 0.71 29.14 -5.97
C MET A 36 1.83 30.18 -6.01
N LEU A 37 3.01 29.81 -6.54
CA LEU A 37 4.12 30.71 -6.74
C LEU A 37 3.75 31.84 -7.72
N ARG A 38 3.16 31.51 -8.87
CA ARG A 38 2.75 32.48 -9.87
C ARG A 38 1.65 33.42 -9.38
N ASP A 39 0.65 32.88 -8.72
CA ASP A 39 -0.48 33.64 -8.19
C ASP A 39 -0.10 34.46 -6.93
N ASN A 40 1.10 34.24 -6.40
CA ASN A 40 1.60 34.91 -5.21
C ASN A 40 0.65 34.79 -4.00
N LYS A 41 -0.02 33.62 -3.89
CA LYS A 41 -1.02 33.36 -2.85
C LYS A 41 -0.38 33.12 -1.49
N PRO A 42 -0.99 33.63 -0.40
CA PRO A 42 -0.58 33.27 0.95
C PRO A 42 -0.89 31.80 1.23
N ILE A 43 -0.04 31.14 2.01
CA ILE A 43 -0.13 29.69 2.29
C ILE A 43 -0.45 29.35 3.74
N HIS A 44 -0.75 30.34 4.59
CA HIS A 44 -0.94 30.14 6.03
C HIS A 44 -1.97 29.06 6.36
N GLU A 45 -3.08 28.96 5.61
CA GLU A 45 -4.13 27.97 5.83
C GLU A 45 -3.73 26.54 5.44
N ILE A 46 -2.78 26.39 4.52
CA ILE A 46 -2.38 25.11 3.95
C ILE A 46 -0.93 24.72 4.26
N ARG A 47 -0.22 25.56 5.01
CA ARG A 47 1.22 25.43 5.26
C ARG A 47 1.62 24.05 5.80
N ASP A 48 0.84 23.53 6.74
CA ASP A 48 1.11 22.25 7.38
C ASP A 48 0.87 21.05 6.46
N HIS A 49 0.15 21.26 5.36
CA HIS A 49 -0.19 20.22 4.39
C HIS A 49 0.67 20.23 3.12
N LEU A 50 1.45 21.29 2.91
CA LEU A 50 2.23 21.47 1.66
C LEU A 50 3.12 20.28 1.32
N MET A 51 3.79 19.67 2.32
CA MET A 51 4.70 18.55 2.08
C MET A 51 3.98 17.23 1.72
N PHE A 52 2.70 17.15 2.00
CA PHE A 52 1.88 15.97 1.72
C PHE A 52 1.15 16.07 0.37
N GLY A 53 1.24 17.23 -0.29
CA GLY A 53 0.65 17.49 -1.59
C GLY A 53 -0.80 17.96 -1.55
N GLN A 54 -1.32 18.31 -2.72
CA GLN A 54 -2.67 18.84 -2.89
C GLN A 54 -3.75 17.89 -2.37
N ASP A 55 -3.54 16.58 -2.50
CA ASP A 55 -4.47 15.55 -2.06
C ASP A 55 -4.67 15.49 -0.52
N SER A 56 -3.80 16.14 0.25
CA SER A 56 -3.91 16.19 1.72
C SER A 56 -4.82 17.33 2.22
N LEU A 57 -5.22 18.25 1.36
CA LEU A 57 -6.11 19.34 1.72
C LEU A 57 -7.56 18.84 1.81
N GLY A 58 -8.05 18.69 3.01
CA GLY A 58 -9.26 18.04 3.52
C GLY A 58 -10.61 18.14 2.80
N ASN A 59 -10.71 18.71 1.62
CA ASN A 59 -11.89 18.65 0.77
C ASN A 59 -11.89 17.46 -0.20
N THR A 60 -10.88 16.62 -0.11
CA THR A 60 -10.62 15.54 -1.06
C THR A 60 -11.18 14.20 -0.61
N GLY A 61 -11.82 14.13 0.53
CA GLY A 61 -12.50 12.92 1.04
C GLY A 61 -13.63 12.40 0.15
N HIS A 62 -14.00 13.15 -0.89
CA HIS A 62 -15.12 12.81 -1.78
C HIS A 62 -14.79 12.82 -3.27
N LEU A 63 -13.55 13.06 -3.65
CA LEU A 63 -13.22 13.22 -5.05
C LEU A 63 -12.10 12.27 -5.48
N GLY A 64 -12.49 11.04 -5.85
CA GLY A 64 -11.92 10.43 -7.03
C GLY A 64 -12.23 11.30 -8.27
N GLN A 65 -12.35 12.60 -8.10
CA GLN A 65 -12.54 13.54 -9.19
C GLN A 65 -11.18 13.86 -9.77
N ASN A 66 -11.04 13.47 -11.01
CA ASN A 66 -10.11 13.91 -11.99
C ASN A 66 -9.78 15.38 -11.72
N SER A 67 -8.57 15.72 -11.22
CA SER A 67 -8.17 17.11 -10.99
C SER A 67 -8.34 17.92 -12.28
N ALA A 68 -8.25 17.27 -13.43
CA ALA A 68 -8.59 17.84 -14.73
C ALA A 68 -10.06 18.29 -14.85
N ALA A 69 -11.02 17.67 -14.19
CA ALA A 69 -12.43 18.05 -14.28
C ALA A 69 -12.75 19.34 -13.52
N THR A 70 -12.05 19.61 -12.43
CA THR A 70 -12.25 20.79 -11.57
C THR A 70 -11.43 22.02 -12.00
N MET A 71 -10.45 21.85 -12.89
CA MET A 71 -9.66 22.96 -13.42
C MET A 71 -10.51 23.84 -14.33
N THR A 72 -10.34 25.17 -14.25
CA THR A 72 -10.88 26.09 -15.26
C THR A 72 -10.08 26.06 -16.56
N ASP A 73 -10.65 26.49 -17.66
CA ASP A 73 -10.00 26.45 -18.97
C ASP A 73 -8.79 27.38 -19.07
N GLU A 74 -8.72 28.41 -18.23
CA GLU A 74 -7.60 29.37 -18.11
C GLU A 74 -6.43 28.81 -17.31
N MET A 75 -6.64 27.74 -16.54
CA MET A 75 -5.56 27.17 -15.73
C MET A 75 -4.47 26.58 -16.59
N GLU A 76 -3.24 26.95 -16.29
CA GLU A 76 -2.06 26.47 -16.97
C GLU A 76 -1.75 25.03 -16.58
N VAL A 77 -1.62 24.18 -17.60
CA VAL A 77 -1.29 22.75 -17.48
C VAL A 77 0.20 22.51 -17.72
N CYS A 78 0.77 23.20 -18.69
CA CYS A 78 2.18 23.08 -19.07
C CYS A 78 2.91 24.39 -18.88
N GLY A 79 3.55 24.58 -17.71
CA GLY A 79 4.30 25.78 -17.39
C GLY A 79 5.52 26.03 -18.29
N CYS A 80 6.15 24.95 -18.80
CA CYS A 80 7.30 25.10 -19.71
C CYS A 80 6.95 25.70 -21.09
N ASN A 81 5.71 25.49 -21.54
CA ASN A 81 5.26 25.92 -22.88
C ASN A 81 4.03 26.85 -22.81
N GLY A 82 3.59 27.28 -21.61
CA GLY A 82 2.48 28.22 -21.44
C GLY A 82 1.14 27.68 -21.94
N VAL A 83 0.84 26.37 -21.78
CA VAL A 83 -0.36 25.75 -22.35
C VAL A 83 -1.42 25.57 -21.27
N CYS A 84 -2.57 26.22 -21.45
CA CYS A 84 -3.74 26.12 -20.56
C CYS A 84 -4.63 24.92 -20.90
N LYS A 85 -5.47 24.48 -19.94
CA LYS A 85 -6.43 23.40 -20.11
C LYS A 85 -7.34 23.63 -21.33
N GLY A 86 -7.91 24.80 -21.48
CA GLY A 86 -8.80 25.14 -22.61
C GLY A 86 -8.14 24.94 -23.98
N THR A 87 -6.86 25.27 -24.11
CA THR A 87 -6.10 25.01 -25.33
C THR A 87 -6.00 23.52 -25.64
N ILE A 88 -5.77 22.70 -24.62
CA ILE A 88 -5.71 21.23 -24.76
C ILE A 88 -7.08 20.67 -25.14
N VAL A 89 -8.13 21.03 -24.39
CA VAL A 89 -9.49 20.56 -24.62
C VAL A 89 -9.99 20.95 -26.03
N LYS A 90 -9.71 22.20 -26.45
CA LYS A 90 -10.04 22.68 -27.79
C LYS A 90 -9.35 21.86 -28.88
N ALA A 91 -8.04 21.62 -28.72
CA ALA A 91 -7.28 20.82 -29.68
C ALA A 91 -7.80 19.37 -29.77
N ILE A 92 -8.14 18.76 -28.61
CA ILE A 92 -8.71 17.40 -28.56
C ILE A 92 -10.03 17.36 -29.36
N LYS A 93 -10.95 18.29 -29.11
CA LYS A 93 -12.28 18.30 -29.73
C LYS A 93 -12.24 18.66 -31.21
N GLU A 94 -11.49 19.70 -31.60
CA GLU A 94 -11.46 20.19 -32.97
C GLU A 94 -10.64 19.31 -33.94
N LYS A 95 -9.58 18.66 -33.42
CA LYS A 95 -8.66 17.86 -34.25
C LYS A 95 -8.82 16.35 -34.04
N GLY A 96 -9.75 15.91 -33.17
CA GLY A 96 -9.97 14.50 -32.89
C GLY A 96 -8.75 13.80 -32.33
N LEU A 97 -8.07 14.40 -31.32
CA LEU A 97 -6.86 13.82 -30.76
C LEU A 97 -7.21 12.72 -29.76
N PHE A 98 -6.59 11.57 -29.90
CA PHE A 98 -6.86 10.38 -29.05
C PHE A 98 -5.68 9.92 -28.22
N THR A 99 -4.47 10.44 -28.45
CA THR A 99 -3.25 10.06 -27.75
C THR A 99 -2.54 11.25 -27.13
N ILE A 100 -1.76 10.99 -26.08
CA ILE A 100 -0.89 12.02 -25.46
C ILE A 100 0.10 12.58 -26.48
N ASP A 101 0.64 11.74 -27.35
CA ASP A 101 1.60 12.16 -28.36
C ASP A 101 0.98 13.09 -29.40
N ASP A 102 -0.29 12.90 -29.73
CA ASP A 102 -1.02 13.83 -30.60
C ASP A 102 -1.22 15.18 -29.90
N VAL A 103 -1.60 15.15 -28.61
CA VAL A 103 -1.74 16.38 -27.81
C VAL A 103 -0.38 17.11 -27.71
N LYS A 104 0.72 16.40 -27.46
CA LYS A 104 2.08 16.97 -27.44
C LYS A 104 2.45 17.65 -28.78
N LYS A 105 2.20 16.96 -29.87
CA LYS A 105 2.51 17.50 -31.23
C LYS A 105 1.70 18.75 -31.54
N GLN A 106 0.43 18.77 -31.15
CA GLN A 106 -0.50 19.85 -31.52
C GLN A 106 -0.48 21.05 -30.59
N THR A 107 -0.25 20.83 -29.28
CA THR A 107 -0.30 21.89 -28.28
C THR A 107 1.02 22.22 -27.62
N LYS A 108 2.05 21.39 -27.83
CA LYS A 108 3.34 21.39 -27.11
C LYS A 108 3.23 21.13 -25.61
N ALA A 109 2.04 20.83 -25.07
CA ALA A 109 1.89 20.39 -23.68
C ALA A 109 2.66 19.09 -23.48
N SER A 110 3.43 18.99 -22.37
CA SER A 110 4.26 17.83 -22.03
C SER A 110 5.41 17.50 -23.04
N SER A 111 5.77 18.42 -23.93
CA SER A 111 6.83 18.19 -24.93
C SER A 111 8.24 18.55 -24.42
N SER A 112 8.35 19.27 -23.29
CA SER A 112 9.65 19.72 -22.75
C SER A 112 10.08 18.86 -21.56
N CYS A 113 9.70 19.23 -20.32
CA CYS A 113 10.12 18.51 -19.12
C CYS A 113 9.28 17.24 -18.81
N GLY A 114 8.11 17.08 -19.42
CA GLY A 114 7.22 15.94 -19.21
C GLY A 114 6.45 15.92 -17.88
N SER A 115 6.68 16.87 -16.97
CA SER A 115 6.06 16.90 -15.64
C SER A 115 4.53 16.96 -15.66
N CYS A 116 3.94 17.58 -16.69
CA CYS A 116 2.49 17.69 -16.84
C CYS A 116 1.86 16.51 -17.60
N THR A 117 2.61 15.43 -17.95
CA THR A 117 2.08 14.31 -18.75
C THR A 117 0.84 13.69 -18.12
N GLY A 118 0.87 13.39 -16.81
CA GLY A 118 -0.26 12.80 -16.11
C GLY A 118 -1.52 13.69 -16.10
N LEU A 119 -1.34 15.02 -15.99
CA LEU A 119 -2.44 15.96 -16.02
C LEU A 119 -3.02 16.11 -17.45
N VAL A 120 -2.17 16.10 -18.46
CA VAL A 120 -2.59 16.07 -19.88
C VAL A 120 -3.39 14.80 -20.18
N GLU A 121 -2.98 13.66 -19.63
CA GLU A 121 -3.68 12.38 -19.77
C GLU A 121 -5.07 12.41 -19.11
N GLN A 122 -5.17 12.98 -17.93
CA GLN A 122 -6.46 13.18 -17.25
C GLN A 122 -7.38 14.10 -18.03
N ILE A 123 -6.87 15.18 -18.63
CA ILE A 123 -7.66 16.08 -19.49
C ILE A 123 -8.14 15.34 -20.73
N LEU A 124 -7.26 14.55 -21.37
CA LEU A 124 -7.59 13.74 -22.53
C LEU A 124 -8.70 12.72 -22.18
N ALA A 125 -8.54 11.99 -21.09
CA ALA A 125 -9.52 11.02 -20.59
C ALA A 125 -10.87 11.68 -20.27
N SER A 126 -10.86 12.82 -19.56
CA SER A 126 -12.08 13.53 -19.19
C SER A 126 -12.81 14.17 -20.41
N THR A 127 -12.05 14.54 -21.43
CA THR A 127 -12.60 15.18 -22.65
C THR A 127 -13.21 14.16 -23.59
N LEU A 128 -12.61 12.98 -23.73
CA LEU A 128 -13.07 11.90 -24.60
C LEU A 128 -14.11 10.95 -23.92
N GLY A 129 -14.21 11.02 -22.61
CA GLY A 129 -15.13 10.15 -21.85
C GLY A 129 -14.79 8.67 -22.02
N GLY A 130 -15.82 7.81 -22.11
CA GLY A 130 -15.64 6.35 -22.25
C GLY A 130 -14.95 5.88 -23.55
N GLY A 131 -14.61 6.76 -24.46
CA GLY A 131 -13.87 6.45 -25.70
C GLY A 131 -12.37 6.51 -25.56
N TYR A 132 -11.83 6.93 -24.42
CA TYR A 132 -10.38 6.96 -24.17
C TYR A 132 -9.93 5.68 -23.50
N ALA A 133 -9.24 4.82 -24.24
CA ALA A 133 -8.38 3.79 -23.68
C ALA A 133 -6.93 4.34 -23.66
N PRO A 134 -6.33 4.57 -22.50
CA PRO A 134 -4.93 4.95 -22.47
C PRO A 134 -4.12 3.86 -23.19
N PRO A 135 -3.15 4.21 -24.04
CA PRO A 135 -2.24 3.21 -24.56
C PRO A 135 -1.60 2.52 -23.37
N SER A 136 -1.59 1.20 -23.36
CA SER A 136 -1.02 0.38 -22.31
C SER A 136 0.51 0.42 -22.34
N THR A 137 1.09 1.62 -22.22
CA THR A 137 2.48 1.75 -21.82
C THR A 137 2.51 1.53 -20.31
N SER A 138 2.31 0.29 -19.89
CA SER A 138 2.50 -0.06 -18.50
C SER A 138 3.95 0.25 -18.16
N LYS A 139 4.10 1.16 -17.20
CA LYS A 139 5.40 1.65 -16.74
C LYS A 139 6.29 0.46 -16.37
N ALA A 140 7.52 0.44 -16.82
CA ALA A 140 8.51 -0.55 -16.41
C ALA A 140 8.63 -0.63 -14.89
N VAL A 141 8.97 -1.79 -14.36
CA VAL A 141 9.13 -2.02 -12.91
C VAL A 141 10.10 -1.00 -12.29
N CYS A 142 11.21 -0.74 -12.98
CA CYS A 142 12.21 0.27 -12.60
C CYS A 142 13.13 0.60 -13.77
N GLY A 143 14.12 1.46 -13.55
CA GLY A 143 15.13 1.79 -14.57
C GLY A 143 16.06 0.65 -14.98
N CYS A 144 16.06 -0.47 -14.26
CA CYS A 144 16.91 -1.63 -14.57
C CYS A 144 16.34 -2.54 -15.68
N THR A 145 15.10 -2.33 -16.09
CA THR A 145 14.42 -3.15 -17.11
C THR A 145 13.42 -2.33 -17.89
N ASP A 146 13.08 -2.78 -19.10
CA ASP A 146 11.98 -2.23 -19.89
C ASP A 146 10.65 -2.97 -19.64
N LYS A 147 10.69 -4.09 -18.89
CA LYS A 147 9.52 -4.91 -18.64
C LYS A 147 8.64 -4.31 -17.54
N ASN A 148 7.34 -4.38 -17.76
CA ASN A 148 6.36 -3.97 -16.78
C ASN A 148 6.04 -5.08 -15.78
N HIS A 149 5.22 -4.77 -14.77
CA HIS A 149 4.86 -5.71 -13.71
C HIS A 149 4.12 -6.95 -14.22
N GLU A 150 3.24 -6.81 -15.19
CA GLU A 150 2.46 -7.88 -15.78
C GLU A 150 3.34 -8.82 -16.61
N GLU A 151 4.24 -8.29 -17.44
CA GLU A 151 5.21 -9.06 -18.22
C GLU A 151 6.15 -9.86 -17.33
N VAL A 152 6.69 -9.23 -16.28
CA VAL A 152 7.57 -9.91 -15.31
C VAL A 152 6.86 -11.10 -14.68
N ARG A 153 5.61 -10.94 -14.23
CA ARG A 153 4.83 -12.03 -13.62
C ARG A 153 4.50 -13.15 -14.62
N ALA A 154 4.13 -12.80 -15.84
CA ALA A 154 3.86 -13.76 -16.89
C ALA A 154 5.11 -14.61 -17.18
N ILE A 155 6.26 -13.98 -17.36
CA ILE A 155 7.54 -14.67 -17.63
C ILE A 155 7.94 -15.57 -16.46
N ILE A 156 7.84 -15.10 -15.21
CA ILE A 156 8.12 -15.93 -14.02
C ILE A 156 7.28 -17.22 -14.05
N ARG A 157 5.99 -17.11 -14.39
CA ARG A 157 5.07 -18.24 -14.44
C ARG A 157 5.35 -19.16 -15.62
N GLU A 158 5.46 -18.62 -16.82
CA GLU A 158 5.65 -19.39 -18.06
C GLU A 158 6.99 -20.11 -18.11
N LYS A 159 8.05 -19.49 -17.59
CA LYS A 159 9.41 -20.04 -17.60
C LYS A 159 9.80 -20.77 -16.32
N LYS A 160 8.87 -20.89 -15.37
CA LYS A 160 9.11 -21.50 -14.06
C LYS A 160 10.39 -20.98 -13.39
N LEU A 161 10.54 -19.66 -13.31
CA LEU A 161 11.70 -19.05 -12.66
C LEU A 161 11.51 -19.11 -11.14
N LEU A 162 12.53 -19.55 -10.41
CA LEU A 162 12.45 -19.86 -8.98
C LEU A 162 13.38 -18.99 -8.11
N ASN A 163 14.24 -18.16 -8.71
CA ASN A 163 15.13 -17.27 -7.96
C ASN A 163 15.38 -15.96 -8.69
N ILE A 164 15.84 -14.95 -7.95
CA ILE A 164 16.07 -13.60 -8.48
C ILE A 164 17.17 -13.57 -9.56
N PRO A 165 18.35 -14.21 -9.37
CA PRO A 165 19.41 -14.18 -10.37
C PRO A 165 18.96 -14.75 -11.73
N ASP A 166 18.30 -15.90 -11.74
CA ASP A 166 17.80 -16.51 -12.98
C ASP A 166 16.72 -15.66 -13.63
N ALA A 167 15.83 -15.07 -12.83
CA ALA A 167 14.81 -14.16 -13.33
C ALA A 167 15.41 -12.92 -13.99
N MET A 168 16.40 -12.30 -13.35
CA MET A 168 17.10 -11.15 -13.91
C MET A 168 17.87 -11.49 -15.18
N LYS A 169 18.59 -12.61 -15.18
CA LYS A 169 19.35 -13.09 -16.33
C LYS A 169 18.43 -13.41 -17.52
N PHE A 170 17.35 -14.15 -17.30
CA PHE A 170 16.41 -14.52 -18.34
C PHE A 170 15.72 -13.32 -18.98
N MET A 171 15.37 -12.32 -18.14
CA MET A 171 14.69 -11.12 -18.59
C MET A 171 15.66 -9.99 -19.03
N GLU A 172 16.96 -10.27 -19.12
CA GLU A 172 18.00 -9.35 -19.56
C GLU A 172 18.03 -8.03 -18.75
N TRP A 173 18.04 -8.17 -17.41
CA TRP A 173 18.14 -7.02 -16.52
C TRP A 173 19.44 -6.26 -16.74
N ARG A 174 19.38 -4.92 -16.87
CA ARG A 174 20.56 -4.07 -17.15
C ARG A 174 21.59 -4.06 -16.02
N THR A 175 21.15 -4.32 -14.79
CA THR A 175 22.00 -4.35 -13.60
C THR A 175 22.03 -5.76 -13.03
N PRO A 176 23.20 -6.39 -12.79
CA PRO A 176 23.28 -7.77 -12.35
C PRO A 176 22.67 -8.01 -10.96
N ASN A 177 22.68 -7.00 -10.09
CA ASN A 177 22.15 -7.08 -8.74
C ASN A 177 20.78 -6.42 -8.56
N GLY A 178 20.23 -5.79 -9.61
CA GLY A 178 19.00 -5.03 -9.51
C GLY A 178 19.14 -3.74 -8.69
N CYS A 179 18.02 -3.26 -8.15
CA CYS A 179 17.95 -2.07 -7.30
C CYS A 179 16.95 -2.27 -6.17
N ALA A 180 16.87 -1.30 -5.25
CA ALA A 180 15.95 -1.30 -4.12
C ALA A 180 14.44 -1.35 -4.50
N THR A 181 14.09 -1.14 -5.77
CA THR A 181 12.73 -1.26 -6.28
C THR A 181 12.46 -2.66 -6.84
N CYS A 182 13.33 -3.17 -7.73
CA CYS A 182 13.04 -4.40 -8.44
C CYS A 182 13.36 -5.68 -7.63
N ARG A 183 14.37 -5.69 -6.76
CA ARG A 183 14.66 -6.89 -5.95
C ARG A 183 13.48 -7.30 -5.06
N PRO A 184 12.88 -6.38 -4.25
CA PRO A 184 11.72 -6.75 -3.46
C PRO A 184 10.51 -7.12 -4.31
N ALA A 185 10.32 -6.50 -5.48
CA ALA A 185 9.24 -6.83 -6.40
C ALA A 185 9.40 -8.23 -6.98
N LEU A 186 10.62 -8.58 -7.43
CA LEU A 186 10.93 -9.93 -7.95
C LEU A 186 10.76 -10.98 -6.86
N ASN A 187 11.32 -10.77 -5.66
CA ASN A 187 11.14 -11.68 -4.54
C ASN A 187 9.66 -11.93 -4.24
N TYR A 188 8.87 -10.85 -4.21
CA TYR A 188 7.43 -10.96 -4.02
C TYR A 188 6.75 -11.78 -5.14
N TYR A 189 7.05 -11.51 -6.40
CA TYR A 189 6.44 -12.21 -7.53
C TYR A 189 6.82 -13.69 -7.60
N LEU A 190 8.06 -14.02 -7.27
CA LEU A 190 8.52 -15.41 -7.18
C LEU A 190 7.78 -16.16 -6.06
N LEU A 191 7.76 -15.59 -4.84
CA LEU A 191 7.06 -16.19 -3.70
C LEU A 191 5.56 -16.30 -3.90
N SER A 192 4.92 -15.29 -4.49
CA SER A 192 3.47 -15.31 -4.73
C SER A 192 3.07 -16.30 -5.85
N THR A 193 3.99 -16.60 -6.76
CA THR A 193 3.77 -17.56 -7.86
C THR A 193 4.11 -18.99 -7.44
N TRP A 194 5.19 -19.20 -6.70
CA TRP A 194 5.74 -20.51 -6.33
C TRP A 194 6.00 -20.60 -4.81
N PRO A 195 4.98 -20.54 -3.97
CA PRO A 195 5.12 -20.29 -2.52
C PRO A 195 5.91 -21.37 -1.74
N HIS A 196 5.99 -22.60 -2.26
CA HIS A 196 6.74 -23.69 -1.61
C HIS A 196 8.02 -24.09 -2.35
N GLU A 197 8.24 -23.54 -3.55
CA GLU A 197 9.41 -23.87 -4.36
C GLU A 197 10.48 -22.78 -4.30
N VAL A 198 10.08 -21.56 -4.03
CA VAL A 198 10.97 -20.38 -3.95
C VAL A 198 11.43 -20.17 -2.51
N VAL A 199 12.74 -20.02 -2.35
CA VAL A 199 13.33 -19.58 -1.08
C VAL A 199 13.19 -18.06 -0.99
N ASP A 200 12.59 -17.57 0.08
CA ASP A 200 12.50 -16.14 0.37
C ASP A 200 13.91 -15.53 0.43
N ASP A 201 14.09 -14.39 -0.20
CA ASP A 201 15.29 -13.56 -0.04
C ASP A 201 15.02 -12.47 1.02
N PRO A 202 15.30 -12.74 2.31
CA PRO A 202 15.03 -11.78 3.38
C PRO A 202 15.77 -10.47 3.17
N GLN A 203 16.97 -10.49 2.59
CA GLN A 203 17.74 -9.30 2.30
C GLN A 203 17.02 -8.37 1.31
N SER A 204 16.36 -8.92 0.28
CA SER A 204 15.52 -8.14 -0.63
C SER A 204 14.29 -7.56 0.08
N ARG A 205 13.69 -8.29 1.00
CA ARG A 205 12.57 -7.79 1.83
C ARG A 205 13.01 -6.64 2.73
N PHE A 206 14.17 -6.72 3.33
CA PHE A 206 14.70 -5.72 4.26
C PHE A 206 15.14 -4.41 3.60
N ILE A 207 15.26 -4.34 2.29
CA ILE A 207 15.50 -3.08 1.56
C ILE A 207 14.32 -2.12 1.72
N ASN A 208 13.10 -2.60 1.43
CA ASN A 208 11.88 -1.81 1.42
C ASN A 208 10.85 -2.26 2.47
N GLU A 209 11.08 -3.40 3.09
CA GLU A 209 10.14 -4.02 3.99
C GLU A 209 10.82 -4.35 5.32
N ARG A 210 10.36 -3.70 6.35
CA ARG A 210 10.87 -3.84 7.71
C ARG A 210 9.94 -4.76 8.49
N VAL A 211 10.09 -6.06 8.25
CA VAL A 211 9.15 -7.09 8.71
C VAL A 211 9.02 -7.10 10.24
N HIS A 212 10.14 -7.02 10.94
CA HIS A 212 10.18 -7.26 12.39
C HIS A 212 10.52 -6.03 13.21
N ALA A 213 11.22 -5.08 12.62
CA ALA A 213 11.56 -3.84 13.28
C ALA A 213 11.64 -2.71 12.26
N ASN A 214 11.19 -1.54 12.62
CA ASN A 214 11.25 -0.37 11.76
C ASN A 214 12.38 0.54 12.23
N ILE A 215 13.28 0.91 11.31
CA ILE A 215 14.30 1.92 11.61
C ILE A 215 13.64 3.28 11.81
N GLN A 216 14.01 3.97 12.87
CA GLN A 216 13.50 5.27 13.25
C GLN A 216 14.44 6.39 12.78
N LYS A 217 14.00 7.63 12.93
CA LYS A 217 14.74 8.82 12.45
C LYS A 217 16.15 8.94 13.06
N ASP A 218 16.31 8.50 14.30
CA ASP A 218 17.58 8.54 15.06
C ASP A 218 18.45 7.29 14.87
N GLY A 219 18.05 6.38 13.97
CA GLY A 219 18.76 5.12 13.72
C GLY A 219 18.42 3.98 14.68
N THR A 220 17.57 4.23 15.69
CA THR A 220 17.03 3.17 16.53
C THR A 220 15.89 2.41 15.85
N TYR A 221 15.34 1.41 16.50
CA TYR A 221 14.31 0.54 15.97
C TYR A 221 13.05 0.54 16.83
N SER A 222 11.93 0.21 16.19
CA SER A 222 10.64 -0.02 16.81
C SER A 222 10.32 -1.51 16.76
N VAL A 223 9.99 -2.11 17.90
CA VAL A 223 9.65 -3.54 18.04
C VAL A 223 8.19 -3.65 18.47
N ILE A 224 7.40 -4.41 17.71
CA ILE A 224 5.97 -4.56 17.94
C ILE A 224 5.60 -6.04 18.01
N PRO A 225 5.38 -6.59 19.20
CA PRO A 225 4.89 -7.95 19.35
C PRO A 225 3.45 -8.08 18.85
N ARG A 226 3.09 -9.28 18.39
CA ARG A 226 1.75 -9.57 17.87
C ARG A 226 0.75 -9.71 19.00
N MET A 227 -0.39 -9.09 18.80
CA MET A 227 -1.57 -9.20 19.63
C MET A 227 -2.75 -9.51 18.72
N TYR A 228 -3.12 -10.79 18.61
CA TYR A 228 -4.19 -11.23 17.72
C TYR A 228 -5.51 -10.55 18.07
N GLY A 229 -6.12 -9.89 17.08
CA GLY A 229 -7.36 -9.13 17.28
C GLY A 229 -7.22 -7.94 18.25
N GLY A 230 -6.00 -7.52 18.59
CA GLY A 230 -5.73 -6.51 19.61
C GLY A 230 -5.89 -7.01 21.05
N VAL A 231 -6.01 -8.32 21.25
CA VAL A 231 -6.16 -8.95 22.58
C VAL A 231 -4.78 -9.34 23.12
N THR A 232 -4.57 -9.13 24.41
CA THR A 232 -3.36 -9.52 25.13
C THR A 232 -3.71 -10.06 26.51
N SER A 233 -2.78 -10.75 27.15
CA SER A 233 -2.93 -11.26 28.52
C SER A 233 -2.12 -10.44 29.54
N SER A 234 -2.46 -10.59 30.83
CA SER A 234 -1.67 -9.97 31.89
C SER A 234 -0.22 -10.46 31.91
N ASP A 235 0.02 -11.73 31.52
CA ASP A 235 1.39 -12.29 31.46
C ASP A 235 2.18 -11.72 30.29
N GLN A 236 1.56 -11.55 29.11
CA GLN A 236 2.19 -10.86 27.98
C GLN A 236 2.50 -9.41 28.32
N LEU A 237 1.60 -8.70 29.02
CA LEU A 237 1.86 -7.32 29.45
C LEU A 237 3.04 -7.23 30.42
N ARG A 238 3.14 -8.17 31.41
CA ARG A 238 4.30 -8.22 32.31
C ARG A 238 5.58 -8.49 31.54
N LYS A 239 5.56 -9.46 30.62
CA LYS A 239 6.70 -9.80 29.78
C LYS A 239 7.20 -8.61 28.95
N ILE A 240 6.29 -7.86 28.35
CA ILE A 240 6.63 -6.63 27.60
C ILE A 240 7.25 -5.59 28.55
N ALA A 241 6.72 -5.41 29.76
CA ALA A 241 7.27 -4.49 30.74
C ALA A 241 8.68 -4.91 31.20
N ASP A 242 8.86 -6.20 31.54
CA ASP A 242 10.14 -6.74 31.96
C ASP A 242 11.23 -6.60 30.86
N VAL A 243 10.87 -6.83 29.62
CA VAL A 243 11.75 -6.63 28.46
C VAL A 243 12.08 -5.16 28.28
N ALA A 244 11.10 -4.28 28.37
CA ALA A 244 11.31 -2.84 28.27
C ALA A 244 12.27 -2.32 29.33
N ASP A 245 12.16 -2.79 30.57
CA ASP A 245 13.04 -2.44 31.68
C ASP A 245 14.47 -3.01 31.48
N LYS A 246 14.57 -4.31 31.10
CA LYS A 246 15.84 -4.99 30.87
C LYS A 246 16.69 -4.29 29.82
N TYR A 247 16.08 -3.90 28.71
CA TYR A 247 16.77 -3.24 27.58
C TYR A 247 16.71 -1.72 27.63
N LYS A 248 16.17 -1.16 28.72
CA LYS A 248 16.05 0.29 28.92
C LYS A 248 15.38 0.98 27.73
N VAL A 249 14.27 0.38 27.24
CA VAL A 249 13.50 0.92 26.12
C VAL A 249 13.00 2.31 26.49
N PRO A 250 13.35 3.36 25.71
CA PRO A 250 13.02 4.74 26.07
C PRO A 250 11.53 5.04 26.11
N MET A 251 10.73 4.34 25.29
CA MET A 251 9.28 4.58 25.23
C MET A 251 8.53 3.31 24.85
N VAL A 252 7.50 3.00 25.64
CA VAL A 252 6.49 1.98 25.30
C VAL A 252 5.19 2.71 24.96
N LYS A 253 4.64 2.49 23.75
CA LYS A 253 3.51 3.25 23.22
C LYS A 253 2.37 2.35 22.75
N LEU A 254 1.15 2.65 23.21
CA LEU A 254 -0.07 2.12 22.63
C LEU A 254 -0.34 2.82 21.30
N THR A 255 -0.51 2.07 20.22
CA THR A 255 -0.73 2.61 18.88
C THR A 255 -2.18 2.47 18.44
N GLY A 256 -2.63 3.29 17.49
CA GLY A 256 -3.99 3.24 16.94
C GLY A 256 -4.33 1.93 16.21
N GLY A 257 -3.35 1.06 15.98
CA GLY A 257 -3.53 -0.28 15.42
C GLY A 257 -3.75 -1.37 16.45
N GLN A 258 -4.08 -1.01 17.69
CA GLN A 258 -4.26 -1.95 18.83
C GLN A 258 -3.00 -2.80 19.06
N ARG A 259 -1.84 -2.14 19.10
CA ARG A 259 -0.52 -2.76 19.33
C ARG A 259 0.24 -1.96 20.36
N ILE A 260 1.14 -2.64 21.06
CA ILE A 260 2.16 -2.02 21.90
C ILE A 260 3.46 -1.94 21.10
N ASP A 261 4.07 -0.78 21.08
CA ASP A 261 5.29 -0.46 20.32
C ASP A 261 6.41 -0.10 21.29
N LEU A 262 7.52 -0.82 21.22
CA LEU A 262 8.73 -0.55 21.97
C LEU A 262 9.65 0.29 21.08
N LEU A 263 9.77 1.58 21.40
CA LEU A 263 10.47 2.59 20.59
C LEU A 263 11.87 2.88 21.16
N GLY A 264 12.83 3.16 20.29
CA GLY A 264 14.20 3.48 20.66
C GLY A 264 15.09 2.27 20.93
N VAL A 265 14.73 1.11 20.38
CA VAL A 265 15.51 -0.13 20.53
C VAL A 265 16.77 -0.06 19.69
N LYS A 266 17.91 -0.51 20.24
CA LYS A 266 19.16 -0.60 19.52
C LYS A 266 19.18 -1.81 18.59
N LYS A 267 19.89 -1.70 17.45
CA LYS A 267 19.99 -2.78 16.46
C LYS A 267 20.54 -4.08 17.06
N GLU A 268 21.59 -3.96 17.86
CA GLU A 268 22.27 -5.07 18.53
C GLU A 268 21.39 -5.84 19.52
N ASP A 269 20.34 -5.20 20.08
CA ASP A 269 19.45 -5.80 21.06
C ASP A 269 18.25 -6.54 20.42
N LEU A 270 17.99 -6.36 19.12
CA LEU A 270 16.77 -6.86 18.46
C LEU A 270 16.58 -8.37 18.62
N THR A 271 17.60 -9.17 18.33
CA THR A 271 17.50 -10.64 18.42
C THR A 271 17.23 -11.09 19.85
N SER A 272 17.91 -10.47 20.82
CA SER A 272 17.73 -10.78 22.24
C SER A 272 16.35 -10.34 22.77
N ILE A 273 15.87 -9.19 22.35
CA ILE A 273 14.53 -8.69 22.68
C ILE A 273 13.45 -9.64 22.16
N TRP A 274 13.56 -10.09 20.91
CA TRP A 274 12.60 -11.05 20.35
C TRP A 274 12.63 -12.40 21.04
N ALA A 275 13.83 -12.87 21.43
CA ALA A 275 13.98 -14.09 22.21
C ALA A 275 13.35 -13.98 23.60
N ASP A 276 13.55 -12.87 24.31
CA ASP A 276 13.00 -12.63 25.64
C ASP A 276 11.49 -12.38 25.60
N LEU A 277 10.99 -11.68 24.58
CA LEU A 277 9.54 -11.50 24.40
C LEU A 277 8.83 -12.83 24.19
N ASP A 278 9.44 -13.76 23.46
CA ASP A 278 8.82 -15.05 23.10
C ASP A 278 7.39 -14.85 22.58
N MET A 279 7.22 -13.84 21.75
CA MET A 279 5.97 -13.45 21.11
C MET A 279 6.22 -13.30 19.60
N PRO A 280 5.26 -13.67 18.75
CA PRO A 280 5.40 -13.43 17.31
C PRO A 280 5.52 -11.95 16.97
N SER A 281 6.18 -11.64 15.85
CA SER A 281 6.21 -10.28 15.33
C SER A 281 4.82 -9.83 14.85
N GLY A 282 4.46 -8.59 15.16
CA GLY A 282 3.21 -7.98 14.71
C GLY A 282 3.23 -7.50 13.25
N TYR A 283 4.33 -7.70 12.51
CA TYR A 283 4.50 -7.28 11.10
C TYR A 283 4.06 -5.83 10.85
N ALA A 284 4.29 -4.95 11.83
CA ALA A 284 3.69 -3.62 11.85
C ALA A 284 4.12 -2.71 10.69
N TYR A 285 5.29 -2.95 10.12
CA TYR A 285 5.85 -2.17 9.00
C TYR A 285 6.04 -2.98 7.73
N ALA A 286 5.65 -4.26 7.76
CA ALA A 286 5.77 -5.18 6.65
C ALA A 286 4.69 -5.01 5.58
N LYS A 287 4.93 -5.54 4.40
CA LYS A 287 3.94 -5.78 3.34
C LYS A 287 3.22 -7.10 3.58
N ALA A 288 2.56 -7.18 4.72
CA ALA A 288 1.89 -8.35 5.25
C ALA A 288 0.58 -7.96 5.92
N LEU A 289 -0.14 -8.93 6.45
CA LEU A 289 -1.29 -8.68 7.30
C LEU A 289 -0.86 -7.97 8.58
N ARG A 290 -1.44 -6.81 8.83
CA ARG A 290 -1.33 -6.08 10.10
C ARG A 290 -2.26 -6.70 11.13
N THR A 291 -2.10 -6.33 12.41
CA THR A 291 -3.08 -6.67 13.44
C THR A 291 -4.50 -6.38 12.95
N VAL A 292 -5.38 -7.35 13.03
CA VAL A 292 -6.80 -7.17 12.73
C VAL A 292 -7.42 -6.35 13.85
N LYS A 293 -7.83 -5.12 13.54
CA LYS A 293 -8.44 -4.25 14.54
C LYS A 293 -9.84 -4.71 14.85
N THR A 294 -10.18 -4.88 16.15
CA THR A 294 -11.50 -5.32 16.59
C THR A 294 -12.13 -4.29 17.51
N CYS A 295 -13.45 -4.32 17.67
CA CYS A 295 -14.13 -3.77 18.82
C CYS A 295 -14.44 -4.90 19.82
N VAL A 296 -14.98 -4.60 20.98
CA VAL A 296 -15.23 -5.60 22.04
C VAL A 296 -16.37 -6.58 21.73
N GLY A 297 -17.08 -6.39 20.62
CA GLY A 297 -18.09 -7.35 20.12
C GLY A 297 -19.32 -7.54 21.00
N SER A 298 -20.12 -8.57 20.65
CA SER A 298 -21.35 -8.91 21.36
C SER A 298 -21.10 -9.41 22.78
N GLU A 299 -19.90 -9.88 23.09
CA GLU A 299 -19.58 -10.44 24.39
C GLU A 299 -19.59 -9.38 25.50
N PHE A 300 -19.09 -8.18 25.21
CA PHE A 300 -18.98 -7.09 26.20
C PHE A 300 -19.73 -5.81 25.83
N CYS A 301 -20.21 -5.67 24.61
CA CYS A 301 -20.89 -4.48 24.15
C CYS A 301 -22.40 -4.70 24.03
N ARG A 302 -23.21 -3.92 24.75
CA ARG A 302 -24.68 -3.98 24.69
C ARG A 302 -25.28 -3.74 23.29
N PHE A 303 -24.52 -3.17 22.36
CA PHE A 303 -24.91 -2.91 20.97
C PHE A 303 -24.30 -3.89 19.98
N GLY A 304 -23.41 -4.76 20.45
CA GLY A 304 -22.76 -5.75 19.60
C GLY A 304 -23.77 -6.80 19.12
N THR A 305 -23.86 -6.99 17.80
CA THR A 305 -24.70 -8.03 17.20
C THR A 305 -23.90 -9.32 16.95
N GLN A 306 -22.58 -9.19 16.79
CA GLN A 306 -21.68 -10.29 16.47
C GLN A 306 -20.39 -10.23 17.30
N ASP A 307 -19.74 -11.38 17.50
CA ASP A 307 -18.44 -11.47 18.19
C ASP A 307 -17.30 -11.07 17.24
N SER A 308 -17.00 -9.77 17.22
CA SER A 308 -15.93 -9.21 16.41
C SER A 308 -14.53 -9.54 16.92
N THR A 309 -14.39 -9.80 18.21
CA THR A 309 -13.10 -10.12 18.84
C THR A 309 -12.63 -11.49 18.36
N GLN A 310 -13.45 -12.51 18.51
CA GLN A 310 -13.09 -13.87 18.09
C GLN A 310 -12.88 -13.95 16.58
N LEU A 311 -13.80 -13.37 15.78
CA LEU A 311 -13.63 -13.35 14.32
C LEU A 311 -12.33 -12.64 13.89
N GLY A 312 -11.97 -11.53 14.54
CA GLY A 312 -10.71 -10.84 14.26
C GLY A 312 -9.48 -11.68 14.57
N ILE A 313 -9.50 -12.41 15.67
CA ILE A 313 -8.45 -13.37 16.05
C ILE A 313 -8.33 -14.48 15.00
N ASP A 314 -9.46 -15.06 14.59
CA ASP A 314 -9.50 -16.15 13.60
C ASP A 314 -8.96 -15.72 12.23
N ILE A 315 -9.35 -14.55 11.75
CA ILE A 315 -8.83 -13.98 10.52
C ILE A 315 -7.32 -13.77 10.61
N GLU A 316 -6.86 -13.17 11.72
CA GLU A 316 -5.44 -12.87 11.89
C GLU A 316 -4.59 -14.14 11.94
N LYS A 317 -5.06 -15.18 12.64
CA LYS A 317 -4.39 -16.47 12.70
C LYS A 317 -4.42 -17.23 11.38
N ALA A 318 -5.55 -17.19 10.66
CA ALA A 318 -5.69 -17.86 9.37
C ALA A 318 -4.79 -17.26 8.29
N PHE A 319 -4.51 -15.96 8.34
CA PHE A 319 -3.74 -15.23 7.32
C PHE A 319 -2.40 -14.69 7.84
N ASP A 320 -1.95 -15.17 9.00
CA ASP A 320 -0.66 -14.78 9.56
C ASP A 320 0.49 -15.16 8.61
N HIS A 321 1.58 -14.41 8.67
CA HIS A 321 2.74 -14.54 7.78
C HIS A 321 2.49 -14.28 6.29
N MET A 322 1.28 -13.92 5.88
CA MET A 322 0.96 -13.64 4.49
C MET A 322 1.81 -12.49 3.94
N TYR A 323 2.57 -12.75 2.87
CA TYR A 323 3.29 -11.72 2.14
C TYR A 323 2.40 -11.13 1.05
N GLY A 324 2.20 -9.82 1.06
CA GLY A 324 1.34 -9.09 0.13
C GLY A 324 2.10 -8.10 -0.75
N PRO A 325 1.49 -7.58 -1.84
CA PRO A 325 2.12 -6.54 -2.67
C PRO A 325 2.28 -5.22 -1.90
N HIS A 326 1.46 -5.01 -0.89
CA HIS A 326 1.56 -3.91 0.08
C HIS A 326 1.04 -4.37 1.45
N LYS A 327 1.15 -3.50 2.48
CA LYS A 327 0.50 -3.72 3.78
C LYS A 327 -1.00 -3.94 3.59
N ILE A 328 -1.56 -4.87 4.32
CA ILE A 328 -2.98 -5.20 4.31
C ILE A 328 -3.55 -4.96 5.72
N LYS A 329 -4.60 -4.18 5.81
CA LYS A 329 -5.28 -3.84 7.05
C LYS A 329 -6.69 -4.42 7.05
N PHE A 330 -6.99 -5.20 8.06
CA PHE A 330 -8.34 -5.65 8.37
C PHE A 330 -8.90 -4.92 9.59
N ALA A 331 -10.22 -4.83 9.67
CA ALA A 331 -10.91 -4.55 10.91
C ALA A 331 -12.27 -5.24 10.95
N VAL A 332 -12.66 -5.66 12.16
CA VAL A 332 -13.94 -6.30 12.42
C VAL A 332 -14.70 -5.47 13.48
N SER A 333 -15.83 -4.93 13.09
CA SER A 333 -16.77 -4.24 13.98
C SER A 333 -17.97 -5.13 14.25
N GLY A 334 -18.31 -5.33 15.51
CA GLY A 334 -19.41 -6.21 15.94
C GLY A 334 -20.81 -5.67 15.67
N CYS A 335 -20.95 -4.45 15.13
CA CYS A 335 -22.21 -3.86 14.73
C CYS A 335 -21.98 -2.67 13.77
N PRO A 336 -23.04 -2.12 13.12
CA PRO A 336 -22.96 -1.00 12.19
C PRO A 336 -22.40 0.32 12.75
N ARG A 337 -22.18 0.45 14.05
CA ARG A 337 -21.49 1.61 14.67
C ARG A 337 -20.03 1.75 14.24
N ASN A 338 -19.45 0.69 13.65
CA ASN A 338 -18.14 0.71 13.02
C ASN A 338 -16.97 1.17 13.92
N CYS A 339 -16.99 0.81 15.20
CA CYS A 339 -16.02 1.26 16.21
C CYS A 339 -14.57 0.80 15.91
N ALA A 340 -14.37 -0.29 15.15
CA ALA A 340 -13.07 -0.74 14.70
C ALA A 340 -12.60 -0.04 13.42
N GLU A 341 -13.35 0.93 12.88
CA GLU A 341 -13.06 1.68 11.65
C GLU A 341 -12.96 0.77 10.41
N SER A 342 -13.82 -0.25 10.33
CA SER A 342 -13.87 -1.21 9.21
C SER A 342 -14.08 -0.50 7.87
N GLY A 343 -14.84 0.60 7.84
CA GLY A 343 -15.15 1.37 6.64
C GLY A 343 -13.96 2.06 5.95
N ILE A 344 -12.75 2.03 6.54
CA ILE A 344 -11.53 2.62 5.95
C ILE A 344 -10.36 1.61 5.92
N LYS A 345 -10.65 0.33 5.84
CA LYS A 345 -9.62 -0.73 5.79
C LYS A 345 -9.57 -1.38 4.40
N ASP A 346 -8.46 -2.05 4.12
CA ASP A 346 -8.31 -2.86 2.90
C ASP A 346 -9.42 -3.91 2.81
N VAL A 347 -9.76 -4.53 3.96
CA VAL A 347 -10.96 -5.34 4.17
C VAL A 347 -11.58 -4.95 5.50
N GLY A 348 -12.82 -4.49 5.44
CA GLY A 348 -13.63 -4.15 6.59
C GLY A 348 -14.80 -5.11 6.76
N ILE A 349 -15.01 -5.58 7.98
CA ILE A 349 -16.07 -6.53 8.30
C ILE A 349 -16.95 -5.90 9.37
N ILE A 350 -18.27 -5.92 9.14
CA ILE A 350 -19.26 -5.30 10.03
C ILE A 350 -20.34 -6.33 10.37
N GLY A 351 -20.52 -6.59 11.65
CA GLY A 351 -21.58 -7.45 12.15
C GLY A 351 -22.94 -6.82 11.98
N VAL A 352 -23.90 -7.63 11.54
CA VAL A 352 -25.33 -7.30 11.47
C VAL A 352 -26.13 -8.47 12.04
N ASP A 353 -27.41 -8.28 12.37
CA ASP A 353 -28.22 -9.32 13.02
C ASP A 353 -28.24 -10.65 12.25
N SER A 354 -28.15 -10.60 10.93
CA SER A 354 -28.22 -11.78 10.05
C SER A 354 -26.87 -12.27 9.52
N GLY A 355 -25.75 -11.87 10.17
CA GLY A 355 -24.40 -12.29 9.79
C GLY A 355 -23.41 -11.13 9.68
N TRP A 356 -22.64 -11.06 8.58
CA TRP A 356 -21.55 -10.12 8.40
C TRP A 356 -21.60 -9.44 7.03
N GLU A 357 -21.31 -8.17 7.00
CA GLU A 357 -21.07 -7.42 5.77
C GLU A 357 -19.57 -7.26 5.54
N ILE A 358 -19.13 -7.50 4.31
CA ILE A 358 -17.73 -7.37 3.89
C ILE A 358 -17.60 -6.15 2.98
N TYR A 359 -16.66 -5.29 3.31
CA TYR A 359 -16.29 -4.08 2.57
C TYR A 359 -14.83 -4.16 2.16
N VAL A 360 -14.48 -3.67 0.97
CA VAL A 360 -13.14 -3.77 0.40
C VAL A 360 -12.62 -2.45 -0.18
N GLY A 361 -11.30 -2.30 -0.25
CA GLY A 361 -10.67 -1.15 -0.91
C GLY A 361 -10.66 0.14 -0.09
N GLY A 362 -10.86 0.07 1.20
CA GLY A 362 -10.68 1.24 2.06
C GLY A 362 -9.21 1.59 2.31
N ASN A 363 -8.94 2.84 2.60
CA ASN A 363 -7.61 3.33 2.95
C ASN A 363 -7.68 4.45 3.99
N GLY A 364 -7.17 4.21 5.19
CA GLY A 364 -6.89 5.26 6.19
C GLY A 364 -5.44 5.70 6.04
N GLY A 365 -5.17 6.64 5.16
CA GLY A 365 -3.84 7.19 4.86
C GLY A 365 -3.92 8.67 4.53
N ILE A 366 -2.93 9.23 3.84
CA ILE A 366 -2.91 10.64 3.40
C ILE A 366 -4.21 10.97 2.66
N LYS A 367 -4.59 10.13 1.71
CA LYS A 367 -5.92 10.15 1.10
C LYS A 367 -6.77 9.07 1.78
N THR A 368 -7.83 9.49 2.45
CA THR A 368 -8.79 8.57 3.05
C THR A 368 -9.78 8.10 1.99
N GLU A 369 -9.87 6.78 1.81
CA GLU A 369 -10.82 6.15 0.90
C GLU A 369 -11.79 5.29 1.70
N VAL A 370 -13.07 5.43 1.41
CA VAL A 370 -14.12 4.62 2.02
C VAL A 370 -14.16 3.26 1.34
N ALA A 371 -14.20 2.20 2.13
CA ALA A 371 -14.34 0.84 1.64
C ALA A 371 -15.71 0.64 0.96
N GLN A 372 -15.70 -0.09 -0.14
CA GLN A 372 -16.89 -0.36 -0.95
C GLN A 372 -17.53 -1.68 -0.51
N PHE A 373 -18.85 -1.74 -0.46
CA PHE A 373 -19.61 -2.94 -0.12
C PHE A 373 -19.35 -4.05 -1.13
N LEU A 374 -18.87 -5.18 -0.67
CA LEU A 374 -18.65 -6.37 -1.48
C LEU A 374 -19.86 -7.30 -1.41
N CYS A 375 -20.15 -7.82 -0.21
CA CYS A 375 -21.24 -8.78 -0.01
C CYS A 375 -21.65 -8.89 1.45
N LYS A 376 -22.70 -9.66 1.69
CA LYS A 376 -23.15 -10.12 2.99
C LYS A 376 -23.04 -11.64 3.07
N VAL A 377 -22.54 -12.13 4.20
CA VAL A 377 -22.33 -13.55 4.48
C VAL A 377 -22.90 -13.92 5.85
N LYS A 378 -23.11 -15.22 6.10
CA LYS A 378 -23.89 -15.68 7.26
C LYS A 378 -23.07 -15.97 8.51
N ASN A 379 -21.85 -16.48 8.33
CA ASN A 379 -21.01 -17.01 9.41
C ASN A 379 -19.53 -16.66 9.23
N ALA A 380 -18.71 -17.02 10.19
CA ALA A 380 -17.28 -16.75 10.23
C ALA A 380 -16.51 -17.49 9.10
N GLU A 381 -16.92 -18.72 8.78
CA GLU A 381 -16.30 -19.52 7.72
C GLU A 381 -16.45 -18.86 6.37
N GLU A 382 -17.64 -18.33 6.06
CA GLU A 382 -17.87 -17.56 4.85
C GLU A 382 -17.07 -16.25 4.83
N VAL A 383 -16.93 -15.57 5.99
CA VAL A 383 -16.05 -14.39 6.08
C VAL A 383 -14.63 -14.73 5.71
N LEU A 384 -14.07 -15.82 6.24
CA LEU A 384 -12.71 -16.28 5.92
C LEU A 384 -12.58 -16.63 4.45
N GLU A 385 -13.51 -17.41 3.88
CA GLU A 385 -13.47 -17.79 2.47
C GLU A 385 -13.51 -16.58 1.54
N TYR A 386 -14.50 -15.69 1.71
CA TYR A 386 -14.70 -14.56 0.81
C TYR A 386 -13.61 -13.49 0.93
N SER A 387 -13.22 -13.16 2.17
CA SER A 387 -12.13 -12.20 2.39
C SER A 387 -10.77 -12.77 1.98
N GLY A 388 -10.53 -14.06 2.24
CA GLY A 388 -9.31 -14.75 1.84
C GLY A 388 -9.20 -14.86 0.31
N ALA A 389 -10.29 -15.21 -0.38
CA ALA A 389 -10.32 -15.23 -1.84
C ALA A 389 -10.06 -13.84 -2.44
N PHE A 390 -10.71 -12.79 -1.91
CA PHE A 390 -10.44 -11.41 -2.31
C PHE A 390 -8.96 -11.06 -2.18
N ILE A 391 -8.36 -11.37 -1.03
CA ILE A 391 -6.95 -11.08 -0.78
C ILE A 391 -6.03 -11.89 -1.71
N GLN A 392 -6.35 -13.16 -2.00
CA GLN A 392 -5.53 -13.96 -2.89
C GLN A 392 -5.57 -13.46 -4.33
N ILE A 393 -6.75 -13.09 -4.83
CA ILE A 393 -6.89 -12.50 -6.17
C ILE A 393 -6.10 -11.19 -6.24
N TYR A 394 -6.22 -10.33 -5.23
CA TYR A 394 -5.40 -9.13 -5.13
C TYR A 394 -3.89 -9.45 -5.11
N ARG A 395 -3.43 -10.45 -4.36
CA ARG A 395 -2.02 -10.87 -4.33
C ARG A 395 -1.53 -11.34 -5.70
N GLU A 396 -2.38 -12.04 -6.45
CA GLU A 396 -2.05 -12.58 -7.77
C GLU A 396 -2.09 -11.53 -8.89
N GLU A 397 -2.84 -10.44 -8.74
CA GLU A 397 -3.11 -9.49 -9.83
C GLU A 397 -2.58 -8.07 -9.57
N ALA A 398 -2.44 -7.63 -8.32
CA ALA A 398 -1.94 -6.31 -8.02
C ALA A 398 -0.44 -6.18 -8.35
N ARG A 399 -0.04 -4.98 -8.75
CA ARG A 399 1.38 -4.64 -8.89
C ARG A 399 2.03 -4.53 -7.52
N TYR A 400 3.31 -4.84 -7.44
CA TYR A 400 4.04 -4.59 -6.21
C TYR A 400 3.96 -3.10 -5.83
N LEU A 401 3.64 -2.81 -4.57
CA LEU A 401 3.32 -1.52 -3.98
C LEU A 401 1.89 -0.99 -4.23
N ASP A 402 1.06 -1.65 -5.03
CA ASP A 402 -0.36 -1.29 -5.10
C ASP A 402 -1.08 -1.62 -3.79
N ARG A 403 -1.86 -0.69 -3.25
CA ARG A 403 -2.87 -0.97 -2.22
C ARG A 403 -4.11 -1.59 -2.87
N THR A 404 -4.95 -2.23 -2.07
CA THR A 404 -6.22 -2.80 -2.54
C THR A 404 -7.09 -1.77 -3.26
N VAL A 405 -7.14 -0.53 -2.76
CA VAL A 405 -7.87 0.57 -3.40
C VAL A 405 -7.33 0.88 -4.79
N HIS A 406 -6.01 0.92 -4.99
CA HIS A 406 -5.41 1.20 -6.30
C HIS A 406 -5.71 0.07 -7.30
N TRP A 407 -5.62 -1.18 -6.84
CA TRP A 407 -5.95 -2.34 -7.66
C TRP A 407 -7.44 -2.33 -8.05
N ILE A 408 -8.38 -2.12 -7.10
CA ILE A 408 -9.81 -2.04 -7.38
C ILE A 408 -10.13 -0.88 -8.33
N THR A 409 -9.50 0.29 -8.16
CA THR A 409 -9.67 1.42 -9.08
C THR A 409 -9.29 1.06 -10.51
N ARG A 410 -8.26 0.21 -10.69
CA ARG A 410 -7.78 -0.21 -12.01
C ARG A 410 -8.66 -1.29 -12.65
N VAL A 411 -9.11 -2.29 -11.88
CA VAL A 411 -9.89 -3.42 -12.42
C VAL A 411 -11.39 -3.24 -12.34
N GLY A 412 -11.88 -2.36 -11.47
CA GLY A 412 -13.30 -2.13 -11.17
C GLY A 412 -13.83 -3.06 -10.07
N LEU A 413 -14.77 -2.56 -9.27
CA LEU A 413 -15.43 -3.36 -8.22
C LEU A 413 -16.28 -4.49 -8.82
N ASP A 414 -16.89 -4.28 -9.97
CA ASP A 414 -17.71 -5.30 -10.64
C ASP A 414 -16.88 -6.51 -11.05
N TYR A 415 -15.65 -6.30 -11.52
CA TYR A 415 -14.68 -7.39 -11.76
C TYR A 415 -14.40 -8.18 -10.48
N VAL A 416 -14.18 -7.49 -9.37
CA VAL A 416 -13.93 -8.14 -8.07
C VAL A 416 -15.15 -8.94 -7.62
N LYS A 417 -16.36 -8.40 -7.78
CA LYS A 417 -17.60 -9.10 -7.47
C LYS A 417 -17.78 -10.34 -8.33
N GLN A 418 -17.56 -10.25 -9.63
CA GLN A 418 -17.59 -11.40 -10.53
C GLN A 418 -16.68 -12.53 -10.06
N ARG A 419 -15.41 -12.20 -9.71
CA ARG A 419 -14.40 -13.19 -9.28
C ARG A 419 -14.69 -13.77 -7.90
N VAL A 420 -15.22 -12.99 -6.97
CA VAL A 420 -15.42 -13.39 -5.57
C VAL A 420 -16.84 -13.93 -5.33
N LEU A 421 -17.87 -13.35 -5.95
CA LEU A 421 -19.26 -13.69 -5.64
C LEU A 421 -19.86 -14.66 -6.67
N GLU A 422 -19.68 -14.39 -7.95
CA GLU A 422 -20.36 -15.12 -9.03
C GLU A 422 -19.63 -16.41 -9.39
N ASP A 423 -18.29 -16.43 -9.34
CA ASP A 423 -17.45 -17.61 -9.57
C ASP A 423 -17.16 -18.35 -8.26
N ALA A 424 -18.11 -19.16 -7.80
CA ALA A 424 -17.98 -19.92 -6.54
C ALA A 424 -16.80 -20.91 -6.56
N THR A 425 -16.53 -21.53 -7.70
CA THR A 425 -15.42 -22.48 -7.86
C THR A 425 -14.08 -21.75 -7.81
N GLY A 426 -13.94 -20.64 -8.56
CA GLY A 426 -12.74 -19.84 -8.58
C GLY A 426 -12.48 -19.16 -7.22
N ARG A 427 -13.53 -18.75 -6.50
CA ARG A 427 -13.42 -18.23 -5.12
C ARG A 427 -12.79 -19.26 -4.19
N ARG A 428 -13.31 -20.48 -4.13
CA ARG A 428 -12.78 -21.57 -3.28
C ARG A 428 -11.34 -21.88 -3.64
N ALA A 429 -11.05 -22.05 -4.92
CA ALA A 429 -9.70 -22.27 -5.40
C ALA A 429 -8.73 -21.14 -5.03
N ALA A 430 -9.17 -19.88 -5.05
CA ALA A 430 -8.37 -18.75 -4.60
C ALA A 430 -8.11 -18.82 -3.09
N TYR A 431 -9.13 -19.11 -2.29
CA TYR A 431 -8.98 -19.25 -0.84
C TYR A 431 -8.03 -20.41 -0.49
N GLU A 432 -8.14 -21.55 -1.13
CA GLU A 432 -7.24 -22.70 -0.95
C GLU A 432 -5.78 -22.35 -1.29
N ARG A 433 -5.57 -21.60 -2.38
CA ARG A 433 -4.22 -21.10 -2.73
C ARG A 433 -3.66 -20.12 -1.70
N LEU A 434 -4.51 -19.29 -1.08
CA LEU A 434 -4.06 -18.44 0.04
C LEU A 434 -3.59 -19.28 1.22
N LEU A 435 -4.41 -20.24 1.66
CA LEU A 435 -4.07 -21.11 2.79
C LEU A 435 -2.80 -21.92 2.50
N TYR A 436 -2.65 -22.42 1.30
CA TYR A 436 -1.43 -23.10 0.85
C TYR A 436 -0.20 -22.17 0.92
N ALA A 437 -0.32 -20.94 0.43
CA ALA A 437 0.78 -19.96 0.47
C ALA A 437 1.18 -19.56 1.91
N VAL A 438 0.20 -19.45 2.80
CA VAL A 438 0.46 -19.12 4.22
C VAL A 438 1.20 -20.25 4.94
N GLN A 439 0.91 -21.52 4.63
CA GLN A 439 1.61 -22.68 5.22
C GLN A 439 3.11 -22.70 4.91
N GLY A 440 3.52 -22.19 3.74
CA GLY A 440 4.93 -22.10 3.35
C GLY A 440 5.68 -20.90 3.92
N ALA A 441 4.97 -19.96 4.57
CA ALA A 441 5.59 -18.75 5.07
C ALA A 441 6.28 -18.99 6.42
N ALA A 442 7.57 -18.64 6.52
CA ALA A 442 8.36 -18.72 7.74
C ALA A 442 8.52 -17.33 8.39
N ASN A 443 8.68 -17.32 9.71
CA ASN A 443 9.08 -16.14 10.44
C ASN A 443 10.63 -16.03 10.41
N PRO A 444 11.22 -15.08 9.67
CA PRO A 444 12.68 -14.98 9.57
C PRO A 444 13.39 -14.76 10.92
N TRP A 445 12.72 -14.16 11.90
CA TRP A 445 13.29 -13.95 13.23
C TRP A 445 13.45 -15.24 14.03
N GLU A 446 12.58 -16.22 13.83
CA GLU A 446 12.75 -17.53 14.48
C GLU A 446 14.05 -18.20 14.04
N THR A 447 14.37 -18.11 12.76
CA THR A 447 15.64 -18.60 12.22
C THR A 447 16.81 -17.84 12.80
N GLN A 448 16.79 -16.52 12.81
CA GLN A 448 17.86 -15.69 13.38
C GLN A 448 18.08 -15.94 14.87
N ILE A 449 17.02 -16.10 15.65
CA ILE A 449 17.11 -16.41 17.08
C ILE A 449 17.75 -17.79 17.29
N LYS A 450 17.33 -18.81 16.53
CA LYS A 450 17.85 -20.18 16.64
C LYS A 450 19.30 -20.30 16.20
N GLU A 451 19.66 -19.68 15.09
CA GLU A 451 20.99 -19.79 14.48
C GLU A 451 21.99 -18.78 15.06
N LYS A 452 21.55 -17.83 15.88
CA LYS A 452 22.35 -16.67 16.34
C LYS A 452 23.06 -15.97 15.18
N SER A 453 22.41 -15.96 14.02
CA SER A 453 22.98 -15.48 12.77
C SER A 453 23.02 -13.95 12.72
N HIS A 454 23.78 -13.42 11.77
CA HIS A 454 23.94 -11.99 11.58
C HIS A 454 22.60 -11.29 11.30
N GLN A 455 22.50 -10.07 11.79
CA GLN A 455 21.41 -9.17 11.42
C GLN A 455 21.56 -8.79 9.93
N TYR A 456 20.43 -8.59 9.27
CA TYR A 456 20.45 -8.13 7.88
C TYR A 456 21.08 -6.74 7.78
N GLU A 457 21.97 -6.59 6.81
CA GLU A 457 22.60 -5.32 6.51
C GLU A 457 21.72 -4.50 5.57
N ASP A 458 21.71 -3.18 5.76
CA ASP A 458 21.10 -2.29 4.78
C ASP A 458 21.90 -2.40 3.47
N ILE A 459 21.23 -2.75 2.38
CA ILE A 459 21.86 -2.70 1.06
C ILE A 459 22.03 -1.24 0.73
N THR A 460 23.26 -0.76 0.82
CA THR A 460 23.66 0.51 0.25
C THR A 460 23.68 0.37 -1.27
N VAL A 461 22.74 1.04 -1.94
CA VAL A 461 22.66 1.15 -3.40
C VAL A 461 23.53 2.30 -3.85
#